data_d20730b963a6302d2a400e197eab0783
#
_entry.id   d20730b963a6302d2a400e197eab0783
#
_cell.length_a   1.000
_cell.length_b   1.000
_cell.length_c   1.000
_cell.angle_alpha   90.00
_cell.angle_beta   90.00
_cell.angle_gamma   90.00
#
_symmetry.space_group_name_H-M   'P 1'
#
loop_
_entity.id
_entity.type
_entity.pdbx_description
1 polymer ?
#
loop_
_entity_poly.entity_id
_entity_poly.type
_entity_poly.pdbx_seq_one_letter_code
_entity_poly.pdbx_strand_id
1 'polypeptide(L)'
;PLDKGVAFNLVEKLLKMNNKKEKLVEVTLLSRNSSDTGLRIFNSIEKNNLDISRAVFSGGESPFPYVDALDIDLFLSADVKDVKMAIENNIAAAHIFTDKYKPSDSKQLRIGFDADAVIFSDESEVTYKKKGLKTYLKEEGASKKPISPGPFNGFLKKLNLIQSEYSADKCPIRIALVTARAAPAHKRVINTLLSLIHISEPTRLRRIS
;
A
#
# COMPACT_ATOMS: atom_id res chain seq x y z
N PRO A 1 23.91 14.61 8.11
CA PRO A 1 22.57 14.04 7.89
C PRO A 1 21.87 14.71 6.71
N LEU A 2 20.95 14.00 6.09
CA LEU A 2 20.08 14.53 5.04
C LEU A 2 18.86 15.22 5.65
N ASP A 3 18.25 16.14 4.91
CA ASP A 3 16.96 16.72 5.26
C ASP A 3 15.83 15.71 5.10
N LYS A 4 14.72 15.94 5.82
CA LYS A 4 13.54 15.07 5.76
C LYS A 4 12.85 15.20 4.40
N GLY A 5 12.82 14.11 3.63
CA GLY A 5 12.11 14.02 2.37
C GLY A 5 10.60 13.81 2.54
N VAL A 6 9.86 13.83 1.42
CA VAL A 6 8.39 13.71 1.41
C VAL A 6 7.87 12.41 2.00
N ALA A 7 8.60 11.30 1.85
CA ALA A 7 8.23 10.00 2.40
C ALA A 7 8.52 9.86 3.91
N PHE A 8 9.28 10.79 4.51
CA PHE A 8 9.72 10.68 5.90
C PHE A 8 8.56 10.49 6.89
N ASN A 9 7.53 11.30 6.77
CA ASN A 9 6.38 11.24 7.68
C ASN A 9 5.59 9.91 7.55
N LEU A 10 5.48 9.37 6.35
CA LEU A 10 4.88 8.05 6.11
C LEU A 10 5.71 6.96 6.81
N VAL A 11 7.01 6.95 6.57
CA VAL A 11 7.95 5.98 7.16
C VAL A 11 7.93 6.06 8.69
N GLU A 12 8.00 7.27 9.26
CA GLU A 12 7.95 7.48 10.70
C GLU A 12 6.65 6.93 11.32
N LYS A 13 5.50 7.19 10.69
CA LYS A 13 4.20 6.68 11.18
C LYS A 13 4.09 5.17 11.07
N LEU A 14 4.61 4.57 10.00
CA LEU A 14 4.64 3.12 9.83
C LEU A 14 5.51 2.47 10.91
N LEU A 15 6.73 2.96 11.13
CA LEU A 15 7.65 2.40 12.14
C LEU A 15 7.13 2.58 13.57
N LYS A 16 6.34 3.62 13.86
CA LYS A 16 5.70 3.83 15.17
C LYS A 16 4.62 2.81 15.52
N MET A 17 4.19 1.97 14.56
CA MET A 17 3.26 0.87 14.83
C MET A 17 3.96 -0.31 15.49
N ASN A 18 5.28 -0.40 15.36
CA ASN A 18 6.08 -1.43 16.03
C ASN A 18 6.12 -1.19 17.54
N ASN A 19 6.14 -2.25 18.29
CA ASN A 19 6.31 -2.23 19.74
C ASN A 19 7.41 -3.22 20.17
N LYS A 20 7.75 -3.22 21.46
CA LYS A 20 8.82 -4.09 21.98
C LYS A 20 8.55 -5.60 21.84
N LYS A 21 7.28 -5.99 21.68
CA LYS A 21 6.87 -7.40 21.62
C LYS A 21 6.69 -7.87 20.17
N GLU A 22 6.35 -6.94 19.26
CA GLU A 22 5.94 -7.30 17.91
C GLU A 22 6.40 -6.25 16.90
N LYS A 23 6.99 -6.72 15.80
CA LYS A 23 7.41 -5.90 14.66
C LYS A 23 6.40 -6.09 13.52
N LEU A 24 5.40 -5.22 13.48
CA LEU A 24 4.32 -5.26 12.50
C LEU A 24 4.73 -4.75 11.13
N VAL A 25 5.70 -3.83 11.10
CA VAL A 25 6.16 -3.18 9.88
C VAL A 25 7.68 -3.17 9.82
N GLU A 26 8.23 -3.55 8.69
CA GLU A 26 9.62 -3.37 8.37
C GLU A 26 9.76 -2.40 7.19
N VAL A 27 10.72 -1.51 7.28
CA VAL A 27 11.08 -0.59 6.20
C VAL A 27 12.48 -0.92 5.72
N THR A 28 12.61 -1.19 4.44
CA THR A 28 13.89 -1.42 3.76
C THR A 28 14.19 -0.25 2.83
N LEU A 29 15.37 0.29 2.92
CA LEU A 29 15.83 1.35 2.02
C LEU A 29 16.42 0.74 0.75
N LEU A 30 15.93 1.19 -0.39
CA LEU A 30 16.49 0.84 -1.70
C LEU A 30 17.02 2.11 -2.36
N SER A 31 18.30 2.13 -2.72
CA SER A 31 18.95 3.34 -3.23
C SER A 31 19.87 3.02 -4.41
N ARG A 32 19.79 3.86 -5.45
CA ARG A 32 20.72 3.84 -6.59
C ARG A 32 22.10 4.39 -6.23
N ASN A 33 22.26 5.00 -5.07
CA ASN A 33 23.53 5.55 -4.63
C ASN A 33 24.59 4.46 -4.43
N SER A 34 25.85 4.87 -4.41
CA SER A 34 26.96 4.02 -3.97
C SER A 34 26.93 3.83 -2.46
N SER A 35 27.64 2.82 -1.97
CA SER A 35 27.81 2.55 -0.53
C SER A 35 28.41 3.73 0.24
N ASP A 36 29.29 4.52 -0.39
CA ASP A 36 29.92 5.70 0.24
C ASP A 36 28.87 6.76 0.65
N THR A 37 27.84 6.95 -0.18
CA THR A 37 26.71 7.84 0.12
C THR A 37 25.81 7.23 1.18
N GLY A 38 25.82 5.91 1.33
CA GLY A 38 25.04 5.16 2.31
C GLY A 38 25.29 5.61 3.74
N LEU A 39 26.54 5.96 4.08
CA LEU A 39 26.90 6.45 5.40
C LEU A 39 26.11 7.71 5.81
N ARG A 40 25.88 8.64 4.89
CA ARG A 40 25.07 9.84 5.15
C ARG A 40 23.62 9.48 5.43
N ILE A 41 23.11 8.45 4.76
CA ILE A 41 21.74 7.95 4.93
C ILE A 41 21.61 7.29 6.30
N PHE A 42 22.53 6.40 6.68
CA PHE A 42 22.53 5.76 8.00
C PHE A 42 22.67 6.77 9.14
N ASN A 43 23.55 7.77 9.02
CA ASN A 43 23.63 8.87 9.98
C ASN A 43 22.32 9.65 10.11
N SER A 44 21.50 9.72 9.04
CA SER A 44 20.20 10.38 9.08
C SER A 44 19.13 9.50 9.72
N ILE A 45 19.19 8.18 9.48
CA ILE A 45 18.33 7.17 10.14
C ILE A 45 18.57 7.22 11.64
N GLU A 46 19.82 7.17 12.08
CA GLU A 46 20.21 7.23 13.49
C GLU A 46 19.78 8.55 14.16
N LYS A 47 20.09 9.69 13.54
CA LYS A 47 19.71 11.01 14.05
C LYS A 47 18.20 11.16 14.27
N ASN A 48 17.38 10.52 13.42
CA ASN A 48 15.92 10.58 13.50
C ASN A 48 15.32 9.39 14.26
N ASN A 49 16.13 8.52 14.87
CA ASN A 49 15.70 7.33 15.61
C ASN A 49 14.73 6.45 14.80
N LEU A 50 15.01 6.22 13.52
CA LEU A 50 14.23 5.34 12.68
C LEU A 50 14.74 3.91 12.80
N ASP A 51 13.84 2.95 13.08
CA ASP A 51 14.16 1.51 13.12
C ASP A 51 14.25 0.94 11.69
N ILE A 52 15.28 1.36 10.95
CA ILE A 52 15.58 0.87 9.60
C ILE A 52 16.93 0.19 9.65
N SER A 53 16.95 -1.14 9.59
CA SER A 53 18.15 -1.97 9.69
C SER A 53 18.65 -2.51 8.34
N ARG A 54 17.78 -2.51 7.30
CA ARG A 54 18.14 -3.04 5.99
C ARG A 54 18.17 -1.93 4.94
N ALA A 55 19.25 -1.93 4.15
CA ALA A 55 19.42 -1.05 3.01
C ALA A 55 20.15 -1.76 1.87
N VAL A 56 19.76 -1.44 0.64
CA VAL A 56 20.44 -1.87 -0.59
C VAL A 56 20.95 -0.62 -1.31
N PHE A 57 22.22 -0.64 -1.69
CA PHE A 57 22.87 0.38 -2.50
C PHE A 57 23.32 -0.26 -3.81
N SER A 58 22.68 0.12 -4.92
CA SER A 58 22.90 -0.54 -6.23
C SER A 58 23.93 0.13 -7.11
N GLY A 59 24.60 1.21 -6.64
CA GLY A 59 25.72 1.81 -7.36
C GLY A 59 25.35 2.40 -8.74
N GLY A 60 24.15 2.96 -8.88
CA GLY A 60 23.61 3.54 -10.11
C GLY A 60 22.60 2.68 -10.83
N GLU A 61 22.55 1.37 -10.52
CA GLU A 61 21.61 0.46 -11.14
C GLU A 61 20.20 0.53 -10.55
N SER A 62 19.20 -0.04 -11.23
CA SER A 62 17.85 -0.14 -10.67
C SER A 62 17.85 -1.03 -9.43
N PRO A 63 17.27 -0.59 -8.31
CA PRO A 63 17.13 -1.43 -7.13
C PRO A 63 15.98 -2.45 -7.26
N PHE A 64 15.23 -2.42 -8.37
CA PHE A 64 14.06 -3.27 -8.57
C PHE A 64 14.32 -4.77 -8.41
N PRO A 65 15.44 -5.36 -8.90
CA PRO A 65 15.71 -6.79 -8.73
C PRO A 65 15.73 -7.26 -7.27
N TYR A 66 15.95 -6.35 -6.32
CA TYR A 66 15.97 -6.67 -4.89
C TYR A 66 14.58 -6.64 -4.26
N VAL A 67 13.57 -6.06 -4.93
CA VAL A 67 12.21 -5.91 -4.39
C VAL A 67 11.56 -7.28 -4.18
N ASP A 68 11.66 -8.15 -5.18
CA ASP A 68 11.13 -9.52 -5.11
C ASP A 68 11.87 -10.37 -4.07
N ALA A 69 13.21 -10.31 -4.11
CA ALA A 69 14.06 -11.07 -3.17
C ALA A 69 13.86 -10.67 -1.70
N LEU A 70 13.36 -9.47 -1.43
CA LEU A 70 13.10 -8.94 -0.09
C LEU A 70 11.65 -9.11 0.37
N ASP A 71 10.78 -9.72 -0.43
CA ASP A 71 9.34 -9.90 -0.16
C ASP A 71 8.65 -8.58 0.23
N ILE A 72 8.83 -7.56 -0.62
CA ILE A 72 8.30 -6.21 -0.39
C ILE A 72 6.81 -6.15 -0.69
N ASP A 73 6.01 -5.75 0.28
CA ASP A 73 4.56 -5.58 0.14
C ASP A 73 4.15 -4.27 -0.52
N LEU A 74 4.96 -3.23 -0.38
CA LEU A 74 4.76 -1.93 -0.98
C LEU A 74 6.09 -1.32 -1.40
N PHE A 75 6.23 -1.07 -2.68
CA PHE A 75 7.40 -0.38 -3.24
C PHE A 75 7.08 1.07 -3.55
N LEU A 76 7.88 2.00 -3.02
CA LEU A 76 7.72 3.44 -3.22
C LEU A 76 8.96 4.01 -3.90
N SER A 77 8.80 4.65 -5.05
CA SER A 77 9.90 5.27 -5.78
C SER A 77 9.50 6.61 -6.41
N ALA A 78 10.46 7.52 -6.53
CA ALA A 78 10.33 8.72 -7.36
C ALA A 78 10.65 8.45 -8.84
N ASP A 79 11.14 7.26 -9.18
CA ASP A 79 11.37 6.84 -10.55
C ASP A 79 10.14 6.08 -11.10
N VAL A 80 9.48 6.69 -12.08
CA VAL A 80 8.27 6.12 -12.72
C VAL A 80 8.56 4.79 -13.41
N LYS A 81 9.79 4.58 -13.92
CA LYS A 81 10.17 3.32 -14.60
C LYS A 81 10.21 2.17 -13.61
N ASP A 82 10.82 2.38 -12.43
CA ASP A 82 10.86 1.38 -11.37
C ASP A 82 9.45 1.03 -10.87
N VAL A 83 8.58 2.04 -10.72
CA VAL A 83 7.18 1.83 -10.31
C VAL A 83 6.40 1.01 -11.34
N LYS A 84 6.53 1.32 -12.64
CA LYS A 84 5.89 0.55 -13.70
C LYS A 84 6.36 -0.91 -13.69
N MET A 85 7.64 -1.13 -13.58
CA MET A 85 8.25 -2.45 -13.55
C MET A 85 7.73 -3.28 -12.36
N ALA A 86 7.58 -2.66 -11.19
CA ALA A 86 7.01 -3.30 -10.01
C ALA A 86 5.55 -3.71 -10.24
N ILE A 87 4.72 -2.81 -10.77
CA ILE A 87 3.29 -3.08 -11.05
C ILE A 87 3.13 -4.20 -12.10
N GLU A 88 3.94 -4.20 -13.17
CA GLU A 88 3.95 -5.24 -14.20
C GLU A 88 4.31 -6.64 -13.63
N ASN A 89 5.03 -6.67 -12.53
CA ASN A 89 5.36 -7.89 -11.79
C ASN A 89 4.43 -8.15 -10.58
N ASN A 90 3.23 -7.55 -10.58
CA ASN A 90 2.21 -7.70 -9.53
C ASN A 90 2.65 -7.27 -8.12
N ILE A 91 3.64 -6.39 -8.01
CA ILE A 91 4.07 -5.80 -6.74
C ILE A 91 3.33 -4.47 -6.58
N ALA A 92 2.70 -4.27 -5.41
CA ALA A 92 2.09 -2.98 -5.11
C ALA A 92 3.15 -1.88 -5.10
N ALA A 93 3.01 -0.90 -5.96
CA ALA A 93 3.98 0.17 -6.10
C ALA A 93 3.33 1.52 -6.36
N ALA A 94 3.93 2.60 -5.82
CA ALA A 94 3.43 3.94 -6.04
C ALA A 94 4.57 4.93 -6.31
N HIS A 95 4.28 5.87 -7.22
CA HIS A 95 5.17 6.98 -7.52
C HIS A 95 5.08 8.05 -6.44
N ILE A 96 6.21 8.46 -5.89
CA ILE A 96 6.30 9.53 -4.91
C ILE A 96 6.47 10.85 -5.65
N PHE A 97 5.50 11.74 -5.50
CA PHE A 97 5.63 13.12 -5.95
C PHE A 97 6.53 13.90 -4.99
N THR A 98 7.58 14.52 -5.50
CA THR A 98 8.59 15.24 -4.72
C THR A 98 8.26 16.73 -4.50
N ASP A 99 7.07 17.17 -4.94
CA ASP A 99 6.60 18.53 -4.78
C ASP A 99 6.32 18.91 -3.32
N LYS A 100 6.02 20.17 -3.08
CA LYS A 100 5.82 20.72 -1.74
C LYS A 100 4.77 19.92 -0.95
N TYR A 101 5.23 19.17 0.04
CA TYR A 101 4.41 18.40 0.95
C TYR A 101 4.25 19.15 2.28
N LYS A 102 3.02 19.29 2.76
CA LYS A 102 2.74 19.76 4.11
C LYS A 102 2.49 18.54 5.00
N PRO A 103 3.37 18.24 5.98
CA PRO A 103 3.14 17.15 6.90
C PRO A 103 1.86 17.36 7.70
N SER A 104 1.13 16.28 7.93
CA SER A 104 -0.03 16.28 8.81
C SER A 104 0.42 16.03 10.25
N ASP A 105 -0.06 16.85 11.21
CA ASP A 105 0.19 16.69 12.64
C ASP A 105 -0.54 15.47 13.24
N SER A 106 -1.41 14.82 12.48
CA SER A 106 -2.10 13.62 12.92
C SER A 106 -1.09 12.49 13.21
N LYS A 107 -1.19 11.89 14.39
CA LYS A 107 -0.44 10.69 14.77
C LYS A 107 -0.91 9.46 13.97
N GLN A 108 -2.13 9.49 13.48
CA GLN A 108 -2.74 8.40 12.72
C GLN A 108 -2.28 8.43 11.26
N LEU A 109 -1.91 7.29 10.71
CA LEU A 109 -1.68 7.10 9.28
C LEU A 109 -3.03 7.00 8.56
N ARG A 110 -3.30 7.91 7.65
CA ARG A 110 -4.51 7.91 6.81
C ARG A 110 -4.14 7.63 5.38
N ILE A 111 -4.68 6.56 4.82
CA ILE A 111 -4.41 6.11 3.45
C ILE A 111 -5.71 6.08 2.69
N GLY A 112 -5.76 6.78 1.55
CA GLY A 112 -6.83 6.65 0.57
C GLY A 112 -6.35 5.79 -0.59
N PHE A 113 -7.15 4.79 -0.97
CA PHE A 113 -6.89 3.97 -2.15
C PHE A 113 -7.93 4.28 -3.22
N ASP A 114 -7.49 4.37 -4.45
CA ASP A 114 -8.41 4.25 -5.58
C ASP A 114 -8.88 2.79 -5.69
N ALA A 115 -10.15 2.60 -6.03
CA ALA A 115 -10.74 1.28 -6.14
C ALA A 115 -10.30 0.58 -7.42
N ASP A 116 -10.45 1.28 -8.54
CA ASP A 116 -10.28 0.72 -9.88
C ASP A 116 -8.81 0.73 -10.30
N ALA A 117 -8.34 -0.36 -10.88
CA ALA A 117 -6.94 -0.56 -11.30
C ALA A 117 -5.89 -0.47 -10.19
N VAL A 118 -6.28 -0.34 -8.91
CA VAL A 118 -5.40 -0.30 -7.74
C VAL A 118 -5.71 -1.47 -6.80
N ILE A 119 -6.84 -1.41 -6.09
CA ILE A 119 -7.30 -2.52 -5.22
C ILE A 119 -7.90 -3.66 -6.04
N PHE A 120 -8.63 -3.31 -7.10
CA PHE A 120 -9.23 -4.24 -8.05
C PHE A 120 -8.51 -4.18 -9.39
N SER A 121 -8.70 -5.23 -10.21
CA SER A 121 -8.23 -5.21 -11.59
C SER A 121 -8.92 -4.13 -12.41
N ASP A 122 -8.36 -3.84 -13.57
CA ASP A 122 -8.88 -2.87 -14.54
C ASP A 122 -10.00 -3.45 -15.44
N GLU A 123 -10.49 -4.68 -15.15
CA GLU A 123 -11.49 -5.38 -15.99
C GLU A 123 -12.74 -4.54 -16.27
N SER A 124 -13.15 -3.74 -15.29
CA SER A 124 -14.30 -2.86 -15.39
C SER A 124 -14.04 -1.67 -16.30
N GLU A 125 -12.84 -1.10 -16.22
CA GLU A 125 -12.41 0.00 -17.10
C GLU A 125 -12.26 -0.47 -18.54
N VAL A 126 -11.72 -1.66 -18.75
CA VAL A 126 -11.63 -2.30 -20.08
C VAL A 126 -13.02 -2.53 -20.67
N THR A 127 -13.96 -3.00 -19.85
CA THR A 127 -15.37 -3.18 -20.28
C THR A 127 -16.00 -1.83 -20.65
N TYR A 128 -15.82 -0.81 -19.85
CA TYR A 128 -16.31 0.53 -20.14
C TYR A 128 -15.76 1.09 -21.45
N LYS A 129 -14.45 1.00 -21.67
CA LYS A 129 -13.79 1.49 -22.88
C LYS A 129 -14.24 0.73 -24.14
N LYS A 130 -14.47 -0.58 -24.04
CA LYS A 130 -14.86 -1.42 -25.18
C LYS A 130 -16.35 -1.37 -25.51
N LYS A 131 -17.23 -1.36 -24.52
CA LYS A 131 -18.66 -1.56 -24.67
C LYS A 131 -19.52 -0.31 -24.35
N GLY A 132 -18.89 0.76 -23.86
CA GLY A 132 -19.55 2.00 -23.48
C GLY A 132 -20.31 1.95 -22.16
N LEU A 133 -20.73 3.12 -21.68
CA LEU A 133 -21.32 3.33 -20.36
C LEU A 133 -22.57 2.47 -20.09
N LYS A 134 -23.49 2.40 -21.05
CA LYS A 134 -24.78 1.72 -20.87
C LYS A 134 -24.62 0.22 -20.64
N THR A 135 -23.75 -0.42 -21.41
CA THR A 135 -23.46 -1.85 -21.28
C THR A 135 -22.68 -2.13 -19.99
N TYR A 136 -21.70 -1.29 -19.68
CA TYR A 136 -20.94 -1.34 -18.44
C TYR A 136 -21.86 -1.31 -17.20
N LEU A 137 -22.76 -0.32 -17.09
CA LEU A 137 -23.67 -0.20 -15.94
C LEU A 137 -24.59 -1.43 -15.80
N LYS A 138 -25.05 -2.00 -16.92
CA LYS A 138 -25.88 -3.21 -16.92
C LYS A 138 -25.10 -4.44 -16.46
N GLU A 139 -23.91 -4.67 -17.01
CA GLU A 139 -23.06 -5.83 -16.67
C GLU A 139 -22.56 -5.75 -15.21
N GLU A 140 -22.05 -4.59 -14.78
CA GLU A 140 -21.59 -4.38 -13.42
C GLU A 140 -22.70 -4.46 -12.38
N GLY A 141 -23.87 -3.90 -12.67
CA GLY A 141 -25.03 -3.94 -11.78
C GLY A 141 -25.63 -5.33 -11.62
N ALA A 142 -25.55 -6.18 -12.63
CA ALA A 142 -26.06 -7.55 -12.62
C ALA A 142 -25.03 -8.57 -12.08
N SER A 143 -23.76 -8.25 -12.09
CA SER A 143 -22.70 -9.18 -11.71
C SER A 143 -22.69 -9.41 -10.19
N LYS A 144 -22.83 -10.67 -9.79
CA LYS A 144 -22.62 -11.15 -8.40
C LYS A 144 -21.19 -11.62 -8.16
N LYS A 145 -20.39 -11.76 -9.22
CA LYS A 145 -18.98 -12.21 -9.10
C LYS A 145 -18.13 -11.07 -8.54
N PRO A 146 -17.31 -11.33 -7.52
CA PRO A 146 -16.34 -10.34 -7.04
C PRO A 146 -15.44 -9.84 -8.17
N ILE A 147 -14.98 -8.61 -8.06
CA ILE A 147 -13.99 -8.06 -8.98
C ILE A 147 -12.65 -8.75 -8.70
N SER A 148 -11.89 -9.04 -9.75
CA SER A 148 -10.58 -9.65 -9.61
C SER A 148 -9.63 -8.74 -8.83
N PRO A 149 -8.71 -9.30 -8.02
CA PRO A 149 -7.79 -8.50 -7.22
C PRO A 149 -6.82 -7.72 -8.11
N GLY A 150 -6.55 -6.48 -7.73
CA GLY A 150 -5.49 -5.65 -8.29
C GLY A 150 -4.18 -5.77 -7.50
N PRO A 151 -3.13 -5.07 -7.94
CA PRO A 151 -1.78 -5.19 -7.36
C PRO A 151 -1.70 -4.81 -5.87
N PHE A 152 -2.54 -3.90 -5.39
CA PHE A 152 -2.55 -3.48 -3.99
C PHE A 152 -3.40 -4.37 -3.05
N ASN A 153 -4.05 -5.39 -3.58
CA ASN A 153 -4.93 -6.26 -2.78
C ASN A 153 -4.20 -6.94 -1.61
N GLY A 154 -3.00 -7.48 -1.87
CA GLY A 154 -2.16 -8.10 -0.84
C GLY A 154 -1.78 -7.12 0.27
N PHE A 155 -1.33 -5.94 -0.11
CA PHE A 155 -0.97 -4.87 0.82
C PHE A 155 -2.18 -4.42 1.67
N LEU A 156 -3.34 -4.23 1.05
CA LEU A 156 -4.58 -3.88 1.77
C LEU A 156 -4.95 -4.94 2.81
N LYS A 157 -4.84 -6.23 2.48
CA LYS A 157 -5.09 -7.33 3.43
C LYS A 157 -4.17 -7.25 4.65
N LYS A 158 -2.87 -7.00 4.44
CA LYS A 158 -1.90 -6.83 5.54
C LYS A 158 -2.22 -5.61 6.41
N LEU A 159 -2.63 -4.50 5.81
CA LEU A 159 -3.09 -3.32 6.57
C LEU A 159 -4.34 -3.63 7.41
N ASN A 160 -5.30 -4.38 6.87
CA ASN A 160 -6.49 -4.81 7.60
C ASN A 160 -6.15 -5.74 8.78
N LEU A 161 -5.18 -6.65 8.60
CA LEU A 161 -4.68 -7.48 9.71
C LEU A 161 -4.10 -6.61 10.83
N ILE A 162 -3.28 -5.61 10.50
CA ILE A 162 -2.78 -4.66 11.51
C ILE A 162 -3.95 -3.93 12.18
N GLN A 163 -4.96 -3.48 11.43
CA GLN A 163 -6.12 -2.82 12.02
C GLN A 163 -6.89 -3.71 13.00
N SER A 164 -6.98 -5.02 12.73
CA SER A 164 -7.72 -5.97 13.58
C SER A 164 -7.09 -6.17 14.96
N GLU A 165 -5.81 -5.85 15.13
CA GLU A 165 -5.11 -5.89 16.43
C GLU A 165 -5.48 -4.73 17.35
N TYR A 166 -6.20 -3.73 16.85
CA TYR A 166 -6.55 -2.51 17.59
C TYR A 166 -8.06 -2.32 17.71
N SER A 167 -8.49 -1.72 18.82
CA SER A 167 -9.83 -1.14 18.90
C SER A 167 -9.97 0.07 17.97
N ALA A 168 -11.15 0.31 17.46
CA ALA A 168 -11.40 1.33 16.43
C ALA A 168 -10.95 2.75 16.83
N ASP A 169 -11.00 3.09 18.12
CA ASP A 169 -10.59 4.37 18.71
C ASP A 169 -9.07 4.51 18.83
N LYS A 170 -8.33 3.40 18.95
CA LYS A 170 -6.87 3.36 19.15
C LYS A 170 -6.10 2.94 17.91
N CYS A 171 -6.80 2.61 16.82
CA CYS A 171 -6.14 2.13 15.62
C CYS A 171 -5.24 3.21 15.00
N PRO A 172 -3.94 2.91 14.79
CA PRO A 172 -2.99 3.86 14.23
C PRO A 172 -3.17 4.08 12.73
N ILE A 173 -3.99 3.26 12.06
CA ILE A 173 -4.24 3.32 10.62
C ILE A 173 -5.72 3.61 10.35
N ARG A 174 -5.99 4.51 9.42
CA ARG A 174 -7.30 4.68 8.77
C ARG A 174 -7.17 4.47 7.29
N ILE A 175 -8.00 3.58 6.77
CA ILE A 175 -8.09 3.30 5.34
C ILE A 175 -9.40 3.89 4.82
N ALA A 176 -9.33 4.58 3.68
CA ALA A 176 -10.48 5.02 2.91
C ALA A 176 -10.37 4.47 1.50
N LEU A 177 -11.49 4.07 0.93
CA LEU A 177 -11.59 3.74 -0.47
C LEU A 177 -12.28 4.87 -1.22
N VAL A 178 -11.71 5.25 -2.33
CA VAL A 178 -12.27 6.25 -3.25
C VAL A 178 -12.68 5.53 -4.53
N THR A 179 -13.86 5.78 -5.03
CA THR A 179 -14.34 5.22 -6.31
C THR A 179 -15.21 6.23 -7.04
N ALA A 180 -15.03 6.31 -8.33
CA ALA A 180 -15.85 7.13 -9.22
C ALA A 180 -17.09 6.38 -9.75
N ARG A 181 -17.31 5.13 -9.32
CA ARG A 181 -18.44 4.31 -9.81
C ARG A 181 -19.78 4.85 -9.34
N ALA A 182 -20.66 5.15 -10.28
CA ALA A 182 -22.04 5.51 -9.99
C ALA A 182 -22.91 4.27 -9.70
N ALA A 183 -24.10 4.50 -9.13
CA ALA A 183 -25.11 3.45 -9.00
C ALA A 183 -25.54 2.90 -10.37
N PRO A 184 -25.78 1.58 -10.53
CA PRO A 184 -25.67 0.51 -9.52
C PRO A 184 -24.29 -0.17 -9.41
N ALA A 185 -23.30 0.25 -10.20
CA ALA A 185 -21.99 -0.40 -10.30
C ALA A 185 -21.19 -0.40 -8.96
N HIS A 186 -21.44 0.59 -8.08
CA HIS A 186 -20.80 0.65 -6.77
C HIS A 186 -21.10 -0.56 -5.85
N LYS A 187 -22.25 -1.25 -6.05
CA LYS A 187 -22.63 -2.42 -5.25
C LYS A 187 -21.62 -3.57 -5.37
N ARG A 188 -21.11 -3.79 -6.60
CA ARG A 188 -20.10 -4.84 -6.82
C ARG A 188 -18.80 -4.54 -6.07
N VAL A 189 -18.37 -3.27 -6.05
CA VAL A 189 -17.20 -2.82 -5.29
C VAL A 189 -17.38 -3.09 -3.80
N ILE A 190 -18.51 -2.67 -3.23
CA ILE A 190 -18.79 -2.87 -1.79
C ILE A 190 -18.82 -4.36 -1.44
N ASN A 191 -19.50 -5.18 -2.23
CA ASN A 191 -19.56 -6.62 -1.99
C ASN A 191 -18.17 -7.28 -2.08
N THR A 192 -17.34 -6.85 -3.04
CA THR A 192 -15.97 -7.35 -3.17
C THR A 192 -15.12 -6.96 -1.97
N LEU A 193 -15.22 -5.71 -1.50
CA LEU A 193 -14.52 -5.25 -0.29
C LEU A 193 -14.94 -6.04 0.95
N LEU A 194 -16.24 -6.22 1.16
CA LEU A 194 -16.75 -7.01 2.27
C LEU A 194 -16.20 -8.44 2.24
N SER A 195 -16.14 -9.07 1.06
CA SER A 195 -15.52 -10.39 0.93
C SER A 195 -14.04 -10.41 1.29
N LEU A 196 -13.30 -9.35 0.96
CA LEU A 196 -11.87 -9.24 1.29
C LEU A 196 -11.63 -9.04 2.80
N ILE A 197 -12.50 -8.28 3.46
CA ILE A 197 -12.43 -8.03 4.91
C ILE A 197 -12.83 -9.32 5.68
N HIS A 198 -13.87 -10.00 5.27
CA HIS A 198 -14.32 -11.24 5.93
C HIS A 198 -13.34 -12.41 5.78
N ILE A 199 -12.55 -12.47 4.69
CA ILE A 199 -11.51 -13.49 4.52
C ILE A 199 -10.37 -13.30 5.54
N SER A 200 -10.16 -12.07 6.02
CA SER A 200 -9.11 -11.74 6.99
C SER A 200 -9.58 -11.83 8.46
N GLU A 201 -10.87 -12.06 8.72
CA GLU A 201 -11.32 -12.37 10.09
C GLU A 201 -10.78 -13.75 10.49
N PRO A 202 -9.92 -13.86 11.51
CA PRO A 202 -9.55 -15.16 12.06
C PRO A 202 -10.84 -15.81 12.56
N THR A 203 -11.12 -17.02 12.10
CA THR A 203 -12.23 -17.83 12.59
C THR A 203 -12.02 -17.99 14.09
N ARG A 204 -12.64 -17.15 14.90
CA ARG A 204 -12.69 -17.35 16.33
C ARG A 204 -13.47 -18.65 16.54
N LEU A 205 -12.73 -19.73 16.76
CA LEU A 205 -13.29 -20.97 17.29
C LEU A 205 -14.08 -20.58 18.53
N ARG A 206 -15.40 -20.53 18.40
CA ARG A 206 -16.29 -20.49 19.55
C ARG A 206 -16.03 -21.79 20.31
N ARG A 207 -15.38 -21.71 21.46
CA ARG A 207 -15.45 -22.76 22.44
C ARG A 207 -16.94 -22.92 22.80
N ILE A 208 -17.51 -24.00 22.37
CA ILE A 208 -18.77 -24.49 22.91
C ILE A 208 -18.39 -25.11 24.28
N SER A 209 -18.82 -24.47 25.34
CA SER A 209 -18.83 -25.03 26.68
C SER A 209 -20.10 -25.83 26.83
#